data_e2e68c143a43bcbfccb96e511d7e1245
#
_entry.id   e2e68c143a43bcbfccb96e511d7e1245
#
_cell.length_a   1.000
_cell.length_b   1.000
_cell.length_c   1.000
_cell.angle_alpha   90.00
_cell.angle_beta   90.00
_cell.angle_gamma   90.00
#
_symmetry.space_group_name_H-M   'P 1'
#
loop_
_entity.id
_entity.type
_entity.pdbx_description
1 polymer ?
#
loop_
_entity_poly.entity_id
_entity_poly.type
_entity_poly.pdbx_seq_one_letter_code
_entity_poly.pdbx_strand_id
1 'polypeptide(L)'
;LHNQLTQSNIRILKFGGTSVSDFDKISTVANYLKERTENNEKLVVVVSAMGKTTDDLMKNVSSISRTPKESALAMLLTTGEQQTISYLSIILHDLHVASIAMTGSQAGIRTKGHYLKSKITEINDQKLIENFKSYDVIIIAGFQGINEQDEITTLGRGGSDTTAVALAAALSAPCEIYTDVTGVFGTDPRIYPETRRIDELSFEEMMELSSLGAGVLETRSVEIAKNHNIPIYLGKTLSDERGTWIMPKDQILEKKAVTGVALDNDMEYVTLSYPMNDTKLLNQLFDELEQEEVNIDMISQIVNLDGLQISFTMKDTDKLQIERIFNRLSTNYPAISHQSRSTYAKLSVIGSGMRDMSGVASKVFKSLIHNEIPFYQVTTSEISISYVIDKENGEHAVQSLCKVFNI
;
A
#
# COMPACT_ATOMS: atom_id res chain seq x y z
N LEU A 1 -16.25 -23.96 34.18
CA LEU A 1 -16.73 -23.62 32.85
C LEU A 1 -15.90 -22.44 32.34
N HIS A 2 -14.78 -22.72 31.73
CA HIS A 2 -13.99 -21.73 30.99
C HIS A 2 -14.80 -21.33 29.77
N ASN A 3 -15.28 -20.09 29.77
CA ASN A 3 -15.71 -19.45 28.53
C ASN A 3 -14.51 -19.43 27.60
N GLN A 4 -14.46 -20.36 26.65
CA GLN A 4 -13.62 -20.24 25.48
C GLN A 4 -14.13 -18.98 24.76
N LEU A 5 -13.35 -17.90 24.83
CA LEU A 5 -13.46 -16.81 23.87
C LEU A 5 -13.33 -17.46 22.49
N THR A 6 -14.45 -17.66 21.82
CA THR A 6 -14.42 -18.16 20.45
C THR A 6 -13.76 -17.05 19.63
N GLN A 7 -12.67 -17.34 18.93
CA GLN A 7 -11.99 -16.43 18.00
C GLN A 7 -12.99 -15.75 17.02
N SER A 8 -14.18 -16.31 16.88
CA SER A 8 -15.26 -15.79 16.04
C SER A 8 -15.76 -14.38 16.40
N ASN A 9 -15.55 -13.89 17.64
CA ASN A 9 -16.07 -12.59 18.08
C ASN A 9 -15.02 -11.47 18.11
N ILE A 10 -13.75 -11.76 17.80
CA ILE A 10 -12.70 -10.73 17.75
C ILE A 10 -12.74 -10.05 16.37
N ARG A 11 -12.67 -8.73 16.37
CA ARG A 11 -12.55 -7.89 15.17
C ARG A 11 -11.39 -6.94 15.32
N ILE A 12 -10.65 -6.76 14.25
CA ILE A 12 -9.59 -5.77 14.19
C ILE A 12 -10.08 -4.60 13.35
N LEU A 13 -10.17 -3.43 13.94
CA LEU A 13 -10.60 -2.21 13.27
C LEU A 13 -9.43 -1.24 13.17
N LYS A 14 -9.26 -0.60 12.02
CA LYS A 14 -8.27 0.46 11.87
C LYS A 14 -8.95 1.75 11.42
N PHE A 15 -8.63 2.85 12.10
CA PHE A 15 -9.06 4.19 11.72
C PHE A 15 -7.86 5.04 11.28
N GLY A 16 -7.92 5.58 10.05
CA GLY A 16 -6.91 6.45 9.49
C GLY A 16 -6.88 7.84 10.14
N GLY A 17 -5.82 8.63 9.91
CA GLY A 17 -5.66 9.95 10.49
C GLY A 17 -6.79 10.92 10.16
N THR A 18 -7.39 10.83 8.97
CA THR A 18 -8.59 11.59 8.57
C THR A 18 -9.83 11.22 9.34
N SER A 19 -9.92 9.94 9.78
CA SER A 19 -11.04 9.40 10.55
C SER A 19 -11.02 9.82 12.03
N VAL A 20 -9.87 10.25 12.52
CA VAL A 20 -9.62 10.68 13.91
C VAL A 20 -8.97 12.07 13.96
N SER A 21 -9.24 12.93 12.97
CA SER A 21 -8.54 14.21 12.79
C SER A 21 -8.87 15.26 13.86
N ASP A 22 -9.96 15.11 14.55
CA ASP A 22 -10.49 16.05 15.55
C ASP A 22 -11.30 15.29 16.63
N PHE A 23 -11.62 15.99 17.71
CA PHE A 23 -12.33 15.37 18.84
C PHE A 23 -13.75 14.92 18.53
N ASP A 24 -14.44 15.58 17.60
CA ASP A 24 -15.80 15.19 17.21
C ASP A 24 -15.75 13.85 16.49
N LYS A 25 -14.78 13.65 15.60
CA LYS A 25 -14.57 12.37 14.91
C LYS A 25 -14.14 11.26 15.88
N ILE A 26 -13.22 11.55 16.81
CA ILE A 26 -12.83 10.57 17.84
C ILE A 26 -14.05 10.17 18.68
N SER A 27 -14.91 11.14 19.06
CA SER A 27 -16.13 10.86 19.80
C SER A 27 -17.12 10.02 18.99
N THR A 28 -17.22 10.27 17.70
CA THR A 28 -18.09 9.48 16.81
C THR A 28 -17.56 8.04 16.66
N VAL A 29 -16.24 7.86 16.53
CA VAL A 29 -15.59 6.54 16.55
C VAL A 29 -15.85 5.84 17.88
N ALA A 30 -15.71 6.53 19.01
CA ALA A 30 -15.96 5.94 20.33
C ALA A 30 -17.39 5.42 20.48
N ASN A 31 -18.39 6.19 20.01
CA ASN A 31 -19.80 5.74 20.03
C ASN A 31 -20.00 4.50 19.13
N TYR A 32 -19.41 4.47 17.96
CA TYR A 32 -19.45 3.29 17.09
C TYR A 32 -18.84 2.06 17.76
N LEU A 33 -17.68 2.21 18.42
CA LEU A 33 -17.06 1.11 19.16
C LEU A 33 -17.94 0.62 20.31
N LYS A 34 -18.64 1.52 21.00
CA LYS A 34 -19.61 1.16 22.04
C LYS A 34 -20.73 0.30 21.48
N GLU A 35 -21.37 0.71 20.37
CA GLU A 35 -22.41 -0.08 19.70
C GLU A 35 -21.92 -1.48 19.31
N ARG A 36 -20.68 -1.60 18.81
CA ARG A 36 -20.07 -2.89 18.46
C ARG A 36 -19.88 -3.78 19.69
N THR A 37 -19.46 -3.21 20.84
CA THR A 37 -19.30 -3.97 22.08
C THR A 37 -20.63 -4.42 22.67
N GLU A 38 -21.70 -3.63 22.51
CA GLU A 38 -23.06 -4.01 22.91
C GLU A 38 -23.57 -5.24 22.10
N ASN A 39 -23.04 -5.48 20.92
CA ASN A 39 -23.27 -6.69 20.12
C ASN A 39 -22.33 -7.87 20.49
N ASN A 40 -21.69 -7.82 21.67
CA ASN A 40 -20.75 -8.83 22.18
C ASN A 40 -19.48 -9.03 21.32
N GLU A 41 -19.05 -8.04 20.56
CA GLU A 41 -17.76 -8.07 19.87
C GLU A 41 -16.61 -7.68 20.80
N LYS A 42 -15.47 -8.32 20.62
CA LYS A 42 -14.20 -7.95 21.24
C LYS A 42 -13.34 -7.25 20.19
N LEU A 43 -12.94 -6.02 20.46
CA LEU A 43 -12.35 -5.14 19.47
C LEU A 43 -10.88 -4.86 19.76
N VAL A 44 -10.02 -5.07 18.76
CA VAL A 44 -8.69 -4.46 18.70
C VAL A 44 -8.78 -3.27 17.73
N VAL A 45 -8.54 -2.08 18.25
CA VAL A 45 -8.70 -0.83 17.49
C VAL A 45 -7.33 -0.19 17.27
N VAL A 46 -6.89 -0.17 16.02
CA VAL A 46 -5.65 0.49 15.62
C VAL A 46 -5.96 1.89 15.11
N VAL A 47 -5.30 2.90 15.65
CA VAL A 47 -5.46 4.28 15.20
C VAL A 47 -4.16 4.88 14.71
N SER A 48 -4.28 5.76 13.72
CA SER A 48 -3.19 6.64 13.27
C SER A 48 -3.13 7.92 14.11
N ALA A 49 -2.09 8.69 13.93
CA ALA A 49 -2.01 10.06 14.46
C ALA A 49 -3.16 10.94 13.90
N MET A 50 -3.60 11.92 14.66
CA MET A 50 -4.69 12.83 14.29
C MET A 50 -4.30 13.69 13.08
N GLY A 51 -5.09 13.65 12.02
CA GLY A 51 -4.96 14.52 10.86
C GLY A 51 -3.54 14.58 10.27
N LYS A 52 -2.88 15.75 10.40
CA LYS A 52 -1.53 16.02 9.88
C LYS A 52 -0.44 16.00 10.94
N THR A 53 -0.69 15.46 12.11
CA THR A 53 0.28 15.50 13.25
C THR A 53 1.65 14.95 12.85
N THR A 54 1.72 13.84 12.12
CA THR A 54 3.01 13.26 11.69
C THR A 54 3.75 14.19 10.71
N ASP A 55 3.04 14.82 9.78
CA ASP A 55 3.62 15.80 8.84
C ASP A 55 4.15 17.04 9.58
N ASP A 56 3.42 17.54 10.58
CA ASP A 56 3.82 18.68 11.38
C ASP A 56 5.07 18.35 12.24
N LEU A 57 5.13 17.15 12.82
CA LEU A 57 6.32 16.68 13.52
C LEU A 57 7.53 16.60 12.58
N MET A 58 7.36 16.06 11.37
CA MET A 58 8.42 16.01 10.36
C MET A 58 8.90 17.41 9.95
N LYS A 59 7.95 18.34 9.75
CA LYS A 59 8.27 19.74 9.43
C LYS A 59 9.07 20.40 10.56
N ASN A 60 8.70 20.17 11.82
CA ASN A 60 9.43 20.69 12.97
C ASN A 60 10.86 20.14 13.01
N VAL A 61 11.05 18.83 12.78
CA VAL A 61 12.38 18.23 12.69
C VAL A 61 13.22 18.86 11.59
N SER A 62 12.64 19.07 10.40
CA SER A 62 13.32 19.67 9.25
C SER A 62 13.82 21.11 9.55
N SER A 63 13.18 21.81 10.48
CA SER A 63 13.60 23.16 10.91
C SER A 63 14.82 23.15 11.82
N ILE A 64 15.13 22.03 12.49
CA ILE A 64 16.23 21.92 13.48
C ILE A 64 17.37 21.01 13.00
N SER A 65 17.13 20.07 12.08
CA SER A 65 18.17 19.16 11.59
C SER A 65 17.89 18.71 10.16
N ARG A 66 18.95 18.68 9.34
CA ARG A 66 18.90 18.07 7.99
C ARG A 66 19.17 16.58 8.02
N THR A 67 19.82 16.07 9.07
CA THR A 67 20.21 14.67 9.23
C THR A 67 19.88 14.23 10.67
N PRO A 68 18.60 14.11 11.04
CA PRO A 68 18.23 13.71 12.38
C PRO A 68 18.63 12.25 12.65
N LYS A 69 19.00 11.96 13.91
CA LYS A 69 19.23 10.57 14.34
C LYS A 69 17.92 9.79 14.22
N GLU A 70 17.91 8.71 13.44
CA GLU A 70 16.69 7.94 13.11
C GLU A 70 15.96 7.41 14.35
N SER A 71 16.70 6.93 15.38
CA SER A 71 16.07 6.46 16.62
C SER A 71 15.31 7.56 17.38
N ALA A 72 15.85 8.79 17.38
CA ALA A 72 15.19 9.93 18.00
C ALA A 72 13.97 10.38 17.18
N LEU A 73 14.08 10.32 15.84
CA LEU A 73 13.00 10.63 14.93
C LEU A 73 11.86 9.61 15.07
N ALA A 74 12.16 8.31 15.11
CA ALA A 74 11.17 7.26 15.33
C ALA A 74 10.41 7.47 16.64
N MET A 75 11.12 7.76 17.72
CA MET A 75 10.52 8.07 19.03
C MET A 75 9.57 9.28 18.94
N LEU A 76 9.97 10.35 18.27
CA LEU A 76 9.16 11.57 18.15
C LEU A 76 7.89 11.29 17.33
N LEU A 77 8.03 10.65 16.16
CA LEU A 77 6.90 10.42 15.24
C LEU A 77 5.80 9.57 15.90
N THR A 78 6.17 8.57 16.71
CA THR A 78 5.19 7.68 17.37
C THR A 78 4.37 8.36 18.46
N THR A 79 4.70 9.57 18.88
CA THR A 79 3.91 10.33 19.88
C THR A 79 2.54 10.74 19.34
N GLY A 80 2.37 10.87 18.02
CA GLY A 80 1.09 11.21 17.41
C GLY A 80 0.02 10.17 17.67
N GLU A 81 0.33 8.90 17.44
CA GLU A 81 -0.58 7.79 17.71
C GLU A 81 -0.83 7.58 19.19
N GLN A 82 0.18 7.86 20.04
CA GLN A 82 0.03 7.79 21.50
C GLN A 82 -0.97 8.81 22.02
N GLN A 83 -1.01 10.00 21.44
CA GLN A 83 -2.05 11.00 21.76
C GLN A 83 -3.44 10.47 21.37
N THR A 84 -3.58 9.95 20.15
CA THR A 84 -4.87 9.47 19.63
C THR A 84 -5.45 8.34 20.49
N ILE A 85 -4.63 7.31 20.85
CA ILE A 85 -5.11 6.21 21.71
C ILE A 85 -5.53 6.69 23.08
N SER A 86 -4.84 7.69 23.62
CA SER A 86 -5.15 8.26 24.93
C SER A 86 -6.47 9.01 24.92
N TYR A 87 -6.72 9.86 23.94
CA TYR A 87 -8.00 10.57 23.79
C TYR A 87 -9.17 9.60 23.59
N LEU A 88 -9.01 8.61 22.72
CA LEU A 88 -10.05 7.61 22.47
C LEU A 88 -10.35 6.80 23.74
N SER A 89 -9.33 6.42 24.52
CA SER A 89 -9.51 5.69 25.77
C SER A 89 -10.23 6.53 26.83
N ILE A 90 -9.94 7.82 26.92
CA ILE A 90 -10.63 8.75 27.85
C ILE A 90 -12.12 8.82 27.50
N ILE A 91 -12.46 9.00 26.23
CA ILE A 91 -13.85 9.10 25.79
C ILE A 91 -14.60 7.76 26.01
N LEU A 92 -13.97 6.61 25.71
CA LEU A 92 -14.57 5.30 25.97
C LEU A 92 -14.82 5.05 27.46
N HIS A 93 -13.94 5.55 28.33
CA HIS A 93 -14.16 5.49 29.77
C HIS A 93 -15.43 6.28 30.19
N ASP A 94 -15.59 7.50 29.66
CA ASP A 94 -16.79 8.31 29.93
C ASP A 94 -18.07 7.67 29.38
N LEU A 95 -17.95 6.87 28.30
CA LEU A 95 -19.04 6.07 27.73
C LEU A 95 -19.29 4.75 28.48
N HIS A 96 -18.54 4.47 29.55
CA HIS A 96 -18.59 3.24 30.36
C HIS A 96 -18.23 1.98 29.58
N VAL A 97 -17.33 2.09 28.57
CA VAL A 97 -16.78 0.95 27.83
C VAL A 97 -15.47 0.51 28.47
N ALA A 98 -15.37 -0.75 28.83
CA ALA A 98 -14.14 -1.33 29.37
C ALA A 98 -13.04 -1.36 28.30
N SER A 99 -12.10 -0.43 28.35
CA SER A 99 -11.08 -0.27 27.34
C SER A 99 -9.67 -0.08 27.93
N ILE A 100 -8.64 -0.43 27.13
CA ILE A 100 -7.24 -0.20 27.48
C ILE A 100 -6.50 0.36 26.26
N ALA A 101 -5.69 1.41 26.45
CA ALA A 101 -4.80 1.95 25.44
C ALA A 101 -3.39 1.37 25.60
N MET A 102 -2.79 0.95 24.48
CA MET A 102 -1.47 0.30 24.44
C MET A 102 -0.61 0.87 23.31
N THR A 103 0.63 1.19 23.60
CA THR A 103 1.65 1.41 22.55
C THR A 103 1.97 0.13 21.81
N GLY A 104 2.65 0.19 20.67
CA GLY A 104 3.11 -1.01 19.97
C GLY A 104 3.96 -1.94 20.84
N SER A 105 4.85 -1.36 21.67
CA SER A 105 5.63 -2.12 22.65
C SER A 105 4.76 -2.83 23.69
N GLN A 106 3.80 -2.11 24.26
CA GLN A 106 2.87 -2.67 25.25
C GLN A 106 1.99 -3.77 24.64
N ALA A 107 1.63 -3.66 23.36
CA ALA A 107 0.92 -4.70 22.61
C ALA A 107 1.82 -5.88 22.19
N GLY A 108 3.13 -5.81 22.45
CA GLY A 108 4.07 -6.88 22.14
C GLY A 108 4.48 -6.95 20.68
N ILE A 109 4.46 -5.82 19.96
CA ILE A 109 4.88 -5.75 18.56
C ILE A 109 6.40 -5.63 18.50
N ARG A 110 7.07 -6.69 18.03
CA ARG A 110 8.52 -6.75 17.79
C ARG A 110 8.84 -6.47 16.33
N THR A 111 9.94 -5.79 16.11
CA THR A 111 10.35 -5.35 14.76
C THR A 111 11.84 -5.59 14.52
N LYS A 112 12.23 -5.59 13.24
CA LYS A 112 13.63 -5.68 12.79
C LYS A 112 13.86 -4.80 11.56
N GLY A 113 15.07 -4.25 11.44
CA GLY A 113 15.49 -3.44 10.29
C GLY A 113 15.73 -1.98 10.68
N HIS A 114 15.60 -1.07 9.70
CA HIS A 114 15.84 0.36 9.90
C HIS A 114 14.78 1.00 10.80
N TYR A 115 15.18 1.96 11.62
CA TYR A 115 14.29 2.62 12.59
C TYR A 115 13.00 3.18 12.00
N LEU A 116 13.07 3.72 10.78
CA LEU A 116 11.92 4.38 10.12
C LEU A 116 11.13 3.50 9.15
N LYS A 117 11.67 2.30 8.82
CA LYS A 117 11.06 1.35 7.88
C LYS A 117 11.24 -0.10 8.35
N SER A 118 11.02 -0.35 9.63
CA SER A 118 11.20 -1.68 10.21
C SER A 118 10.09 -2.66 9.77
N LYS A 119 10.38 -3.95 9.90
CA LYS A 119 9.43 -5.03 9.61
C LYS A 119 8.98 -5.67 10.92
N ILE A 120 7.69 -5.97 11.06
CA ILE A 120 7.16 -6.75 12.19
C ILE A 120 7.69 -8.17 12.07
N THR A 121 8.26 -8.69 13.14
CA THR A 121 8.79 -10.06 13.23
C THR A 121 7.93 -10.94 14.13
N GLU A 122 7.30 -10.34 15.14
CA GLU A 122 6.52 -11.07 16.14
C GLU A 122 5.47 -10.16 16.78
N ILE A 123 4.34 -10.73 17.13
CA ILE A 123 3.30 -10.12 17.96
C ILE A 123 2.93 -11.08 19.08
N ASN A 124 2.87 -10.59 20.32
CA ASN A 124 2.45 -11.40 21.47
C ASN A 124 0.92 -11.45 21.57
N ASP A 125 0.30 -12.39 20.84
CA ASP A 125 -1.14 -12.61 20.81
C ASP A 125 -1.72 -13.02 22.17
N GLN A 126 -0.99 -13.81 22.96
CA GLN A 126 -1.44 -14.25 24.29
C GLN A 126 -1.70 -13.07 25.22
N LYS A 127 -0.87 -12.04 25.17
CA LYS A 127 -1.05 -10.81 25.94
C LYS A 127 -2.34 -10.08 25.56
N LEU A 128 -2.68 -10.03 24.28
CA LEU A 128 -3.92 -9.43 23.78
C LEU A 128 -5.14 -10.25 24.23
N ILE A 129 -5.09 -11.57 24.09
CA ILE A 129 -6.15 -12.48 24.54
C ILE A 129 -6.38 -12.35 26.05
N GLU A 130 -5.30 -12.20 26.82
CA GLU A 130 -5.41 -12.04 28.28
C GLU A 130 -6.09 -10.71 28.66
N ASN A 131 -5.81 -9.63 27.96
CA ASN A 131 -6.47 -8.34 28.17
C ASN A 131 -8.00 -8.41 27.91
N PHE A 132 -8.45 -9.24 26.98
CA PHE A 132 -9.89 -9.43 26.73
C PHE A 132 -10.68 -10.06 27.90
N LYS A 133 -10.01 -10.57 28.93
CA LYS A 133 -10.68 -11.01 30.17
C LYS A 133 -11.25 -9.82 30.95
N SER A 134 -10.65 -8.64 30.82
CA SER A 134 -11.00 -7.44 31.59
C SER A 134 -11.53 -6.30 30.74
N TYR A 135 -11.25 -6.32 29.43
CA TYR A 135 -11.59 -5.23 28.51
C TYR A 135 -12.39 -5.74 27.31
N ASP A 136 -13.23 -4.90 26.76
CA ASP A 136 -13.96 -5.15 25.52
C ASP A 136 -13.24 -4.54 24.32
N VAL A 137 -12.50 -3.45 24.56
CA VAL A 137 -11.75 -2.72 23.53
C VAL A 137 -10.29 -2.57 23.93
N ILE A 138 -9.39 -3.05 23.06
CA ILE A 138 -7.95 -2.84 23.16
C ILE A 138 -7.55 -1.84 22.07
N ILE A 139 -7.14 -0.63 22.47
CA ILE A 139 -6.76 0.44 21.55
C ILE A 139 -5.24 0.40 21.38
N ILE A 140 -4.75 0.25 20.15
CA ILE A 140 -3.31 0.11 19.87
C ILE A 140 -2.85 1.28 18.99
N ALA A 141 -1.76 1.93 19.41
CA ALA A 141 -1.07 2.89 18.58
C ALA A 141 -0.47 2.19 17.36
N GLY A 142 -0.98 2.53 16.18
CA GLY A 142 -0.46 2.01 14.92
C GLY A 142 0.95 2.49 14.60
N PHE A 143 1.52 2.05 13.47
CA PHE A 143 2.77 2.57 12.91
C PHE A 143 4.04 2.23 13.70
N GLN A 144 4.01 1.65 14.88
CA GLN A 144 5.13 1.51 15.80
C GLN A 144 5.32 0.11 16.36
N GLY A 145 6.58 -0.21 16.72
CA GLY A 145 7.00 -1.38 17.47
C GLY A 145 8.34 -1.12 18.15
N ILE A 146 8.96 -2.17 18.66
CA ILE A 146 10.30 -2.11 19.26
C ILE A 146 11.23 -3.15 18.62
N ASN A 147 12.50 -2.78 18.47
CA ASN A 147 13.54 -3.68 18.00
C ASN A 147 14.07 -4.61 19.11
N GLU A 148 15.08 -5.40 18.80
CA GLU A 148 15.73 -6.34 19.75
C GLU A 148 16.42 -5.62 20.92
N GLN A 149 16.75 -4.33 20.78
CA GLN A 149 17.35 -3.48 21.83
C GLN A 149 16.29 -2.73 22.63
N ASP A 150 15.01 -3.06 22.48
CA ASP A 150 13.87 -2.36 23.07
C ASP A 150 13.74 -0.88 22.68
N GLU A 151 14.37 -0.46 21.57
CA GLU A 151 14.23 0.88 21.02
C GLU A 151 13.02 0.97 20.10
N ILE A 152 12.35 2.14 20.12
CA ILE A 152 11.17 2.40 19.33
C ILE A 152 11.54 2.48 17.84
N THR A 153 10.76 1.82 17.01
CA THR A 153 10.86 1.86 15.55
C THR A 153 9.52 2.18 14.92
N THR A 154 9.54 2.69 13.70
CA THR A 154 8.33 2.88 12.90
C THR A 154 8.29 1.93 11.69
N LEU A 155 7.08 1.68 11.18
CA LEU A 155 6.86 0.75 10.08
C LEU A 155 6.91 1.40 8.70
N GLY A 156 7.10 2.72 8.65
CA GLY A 156 7.08 3.49 7.41
C GLY A 156 5.66 3.82 6.93
N ARG A 157 5.52 4.22 5.67
CA ARG A 157 4.23 4.60 5.07
C ARG A 157 3.21 3.46 5.20
N GLY A 158 1.95 3.78 5.48
CA GLY A 158 0.89 2.79 5.71
C GLY A 158 1.12 1.89 6.93
N GLY A 159 1.98 2.32 7.86
CA GLY A 159 2.34 1.52 9.03
C GLY A 159 1.19 1.16 9.94
N SER A 160 0.14 2.00 10.03
CA SER A 160 -1.07 1.66 10.82
C SER A 160 -1.91 0.57 10.16
N ASP A 161 -2.00 0.53 8.81
CA ASP A 161 -2.64 -0.57 8.07
C ASP A 161 -1.86 -1.86 8.28
N THR A 162 -0.52 -1.77 8.17
CA THR A 162 0.38 -2.89 8.44
C THR A 162 0.22 -3.42 9.88
N THR A 163 0.10 -2.53 10.87
CA THR A 163 -0.14 -2.91 12.27
C THR A 163 -1.47 -3.66 12.42
N ALA A 164 -2.55 -3.13 11.83
CA ALA A 164 -3.88 -3.73 11.94
C ALA A 164 -3.93 -5.13 11.31
N VAL A 165 -3.40 -5.28 10.10
CA VAL A 165 -3.38 -6.56 9.41
C VAL A 165 -2.47 -7.58 10.11
N ALA A 166 -1.33 -7.16 10.66
CA ALA A 166 -0.45 -8.05 11.41
C ALA A 166 -1.11 -8.53 12.72
N LEU A 167 -1.85 -7.66 13.41
CA LEU A 167 -2.67 -8.04 14.58
C LEU A 167 -3.80 -8.99 14.18
N ALA A 168 -4.44 -8.76 13.04
CA ALA A 168 -5.46 -9.65 12.50
C ALA A 168 -4.90 -11.04 12.20
N ALA A 169 -3.70 -11.10 11.62
CA ALA A 169 -2.98 -12.36 11.37
C ALA A 169 -2.65 -13.09 12.68
N ALA A 170 -2.12 -12.38 13.68
CA ALA A 170 -1.77 -12.95 14.98
C ALA A 170 -3.00 -13.53 15.72
N LEU A 171 -4.15 -12.84 15.62
CA LEU A 171 -5.38 -13.24 16.29
C LEU A 171 -6.32 -14.10 15.41
N SER A 172 -5.93 -14.39 14.16
CA SER A 172 -6.77 -15.09 13.17
C SER A 172 -8.17 -14.48 13.04
N ALA A 173 -8.25 -13.14 13.00
CA ALA A 173 -9.48 -12.38 12.97
C ALA A 173 -9.58 -11.53 11.70
N PRO A 174 -10.79 -11.22 11.18
CA PRO A 174 -10.94 -10.32 10.05
C PRO A 174 -10.48 -8.89 10.40
N CYS A 175 -10.01 -8.15 9.39
CA CYS A 175 -9.53 -6.78 9.51
C CYS A 175 -10.49 -5.82 8.78
N GLU A 176 -10.94 -4.78 9.46
CA GLU A 176 -11.77 -3.72 8.91
C GLU A 176 -10.95 -2.41 8.88
N ILE A 177 -10.66 -1.88 7.70
CA ILE A 177 -9.89 -0.64 7.53
C ILE A 177 -10.86 0.47 7.12
N TYR A 178 -10.95 1.48 7.95
CA TYR A 178 -11.78 2.65 7.75
C TYR A 178 -10.93 3.87 7.37
N THR A 179 -11.31 4.50 6.26
CA THR A 179 -10.61 5.63 5.65
C THR A 179 -11.61 6.69 5.16
N ASP A 180 -11.19 7.65 4.35
CA ASP A 180 -12.03 8.72 3.77
C ASP A 180 -12.72 8.32 2.46
N VAL A 181 -12.39 7.14 1.90
CA VAL A 181 -13.02 6.64 0.67
C VAL A 181 -13.98 5.47 0.97
N THR A 182 -14.99 5.30 0.11
CA THR A 182 -16.04 4.28 0.29
C THR A 182 -15.58 2.88 -0.07
N GLY A 183 -14.40 2.71 -0.66
CA GLY A 183 -13.85 1.42 -1.09
C GLY A 183 -12.83 1.59 -2.21
N VAL A 184 -12.50 0.49 -2.88
CA VAL A 184 -11.65 0.48 -4.07
C VAL A 184 -12.51 0.67 -5.31
N PHE A 185 -12.09 1.56 -6.20
CA PHE A 185 -12.75 1.81 -7.47
C PHE A 185 -11.95 1.20 -8.62
N GLY A 186 -12.63 0.93 -9.72
CA GLY A 186 -12.00 0.38 -10.92
C GLY A 186 -10.96 1.29 -11.56
N THR A 187 -11.03 2.59 -11.28
CA THR A 187 -9.98 3.59 -11.58
C THR A 187 -10.16 4.78 -10.63
N ASP A 188 -9.26 5.78 -10.72
CA ASP A 188 -9.37 7.02 -9.94
C ASP A 188 -10.66 7.79 -10.36
N PRO A 189 -11.61 8.02 -9.43
CA PRO A 189 -12.84 8.78 -9.74
C PRO A 189 -12.59 10.21 -10.20
N ARG A 190 -11.41 10.78 -9.94
CA ARG A 190 -11.03 12.12 -10.43
C ARG A 190 -10.74 12.10 -11.93
N ILE A 191 -10.28 10.95 -12.48
CA ILE A 191 -10.02 10.76 -13.91
C ILE A 191 -11.29 10.31 -14.63
N TYR A 192 -12.04 9.37 -14.03
CA TYR A 192 -13.28 8.85 -14.60
C TYR A 192 -14.39 8.78 -13.54
N PRO A 193 -15.23 9.84 -13.41
CA PRO A 193 -16.26 9.94 -12.37
C PRO A 193 -17.35 8.86 -12.43
N GLU A 194 -17.56 8.22 -13.59
CA GLU A 194 -18.53 7.12 -13.76
C GLU A 194 -18.01 5.77 -13.29
N THR A 195 -16.76 5.71 -12.81
CA THR A 195 -16.15 4.45 -12.32
C THR A 195 -16.94 3.87 -11.17
N ARG A 196 -16.97 2.54 -11.13
CA ARG A 196 -17.74 1.82 -10.11
C ARG A 196 -16.83 1.33 -9.00
N ARG A 197 -17.36 1.38 -7.78
CA ARG A 197 -16.74 0.71 -6.65
C ARG A 197 -16.74 -0.80 -6.90
N ILE A 198 -15.65 -1.46 -6.53
CA ILE A 198 -15.49 -2.91 -6.61
C ILE A 198 -15.95 -3.52 -5.29
N ASP A 199 -16.88 -4.47 -5.34
CA ASP A 199 -17.39 -5.11 -4.14
C ASP A 199 -16.40 -6.12 -3.55
N GLU A 200 -15.71 -6.89 -4.41
CA GLU A 200 -14.77 -7.94 -4.03
C GLU A 200 -13.53 -7.89 -4.93
N LEU A 201 -12.36 -7.96 -4.31
CA LEU A 201 -11.04 -8.01 -4.95
C LEU A 201 -10.21 -9.17 -4.41
N SER A 202 -9.41 -9.80 -5.26
CA SER A 202 -8.35 -10.68 -4.79
C SER A 202 -7.19 -9.88 -4.17
N PHE A 203 -6.40 -10.53 -3.30
CA PHE A 203 -5.19 -9.91 -2.76
C PHE A 203 -4.24 -9.49 -3.87
N GLU A 204 -4.10 -10.32 -4.92
CA GLU A 204 -3.24 -10.05 -6.06
C GLU A 204 -3.66 -8.78 -6.81
N GLU A 205 -4.96 -8.65 -7.12
CA GLU A 205 -5.48 -7.45 -7.78
C GLU A 205 -5.31 -6.21 -6.92
N MET A 206 -5.54 -6.32 -5.59
CA MET A 206 -5.34 -5.19 -4.69
C MET A 206 -3.87 -4.76 -4.60
N MET A 207 -2.94 -5.73 -4.54
CA MET A 207 -1.50 -5.44 -4.54
C MET A 207 -1.09 -4.73 -5.83
N GLU A 208 -1.57 -5.19 -6.98
CA GLU A 208 -1.29 -4.56 -8.28
C GLU A 208 -1.86 -3.13 -8.35
N LEU A 209 -3.12 -2.94 -7.96
CA LEU A 209 -3.75 -1.60 -7.89
C LEU A 209 -2.99 -0.67 -6.93
N SER A 210 -2.56 -1.17 -5.78
CA SER A 210 -1.81 -0.39 -4.79
C SER A 210 -0.44 0.04 -5.31
N SER A 211 0.26 -0.84 -6.04
CA SER A 211 1.58 -0.57 -6.62
C SER A 211 1.52 0.46 -7.74
N LEU A 212 0.37 0.59 -8.40
CA LEU A 212 0.13 1.44 -9.57
C LEU A 212 -0.56 2.78 -9.22
N GLY A 213 -0.55 3.17 -7.95
CA GLY A 213 -1.00 4.50 -7.53
C GLY A 213 -2.46 4.58 -7.06
N ALA A 214 -3.19 3.48 -6.94
CA ALA A 214 -4.54 3.50 -6.36
C ALA A 214 -4.58 3.96 -4.89
N GLY A 215 -3.44 4.00 -4.21
CA GLY A 215 -3.15 4.72 -2.97
C GLY A 215 -4.04 4.45 -1.74
N VAL A 216 -4.97 3.49 -1.83
CA VAL A 216 -6.01 3.27 -0.81
C VAL A 216 -5.52 2.36 0.31
N LEU A 217 -4.70 1.35 -0.03
CA LEU A 217 -4.02 0.45 0.91
C LEU A 217 -2.54 0.35 0.56
N GLU A 218 -1.71 0.21 1.57
CA GLU A 218 -0.30 -0.07 1.36
C GLU A 218 -0.09 -1.52 0.93
N THR A 219 0.66 -1.76 -0.15
CA THR A 219 0.92 -3.09 -0.73
C THR A 219 1.39 -4.10 0.33
N ARG A 220 2.27 -3.67 1.24
CA ARG A 220 2.80 -4.51 2.32
C ARG A 220 1.71 -5.03 3.27
N SER A 221 0.68 -4.24 3.58
CA SER A 221 -0.43 -4.70 4.42
C SER A 221 -1.25 -5.79 3.72
N VAL A 222 -1.46 -5.65 2.41
CA VAL A 222 -2.16 -6.64 1.59
C VAL A 222 -1.34 -7.93 1.46
N GLU A 223 -0.01 -7.82 1.34
CA GLU A 223 0.91 -8.97 1.31
C GLU A 223 0.83 -9.79 2.60
N ILE A 224 0.83 -9.14 3.77
CA ILE A 224 0.65 -9.83 5.06
C ILE A 224 -0.70 -10.52 5.11
N ALA A 225 -1.78 -9.84 4.70
CA ALA A 225 -3.12 -10.41 4.66
C ALA A 225 -3.18 -11.65 3.77
N LYS A 226 -2.58 -11.60 2.58
CA LYS A 226 -2.47 -12.71 1.65
C LYS A 226 -1.75 -13.91 2.27
N ASN A 227 -0.58 -13.68 2.86
CA ASN A 227 0.26 -14.73 3.44
C ASN A 227 -0.43 -15.46 4.60
N HIS A 228 -1.35 -14.80 5.29
CA HIS A 228 -2.10 -15.34 6.43
C HIS A 228 -3.58 -15.62 6.11
N ASN A 229 -4.03 -15.42 4.87
CA ASN A 229 -5.42 -15.56 4.43
C ASN A 229 -6.41 -14.74 5.27
N ILE A 230 -6.04 -13.52 5.64
CA ILE A 230 -6.89 -12.61 6.43
C ILE A 230 -7.72 -11.73 5.49
N PRO A 231 -9.05 -11.86 5.47
CA PRO A 231 -9.88 -10.95 4.68
C PRO A 231 -9.83 -9.54 5.25
N ILE A 232 -9.72 -8.55 4.35
CA ILE A 232 -9.74 -7.14 4.69
C ILE A 232 -11.03 -6.52 4.15
N TYR A 233 -11.79 -5.87 5.00
CA TYR A 233 -12.84 -4.95 4.60
C TYR A 233 -12.28 -3.53 4.54
N LEU A 234 -12.50 -2.84 3.43
CA LEU A 234 -12.13 -1.45 3.26
C LEU A 234 -13.38 -0.61 3.04
N GLY A 235 -13.59 0.41 3.88
CA GLY A 235 -14.77 1.26 3.77
C GLY A 235 -14.56 2.66 4.29
N LYS A 236 -15.53 3.53 4.01
CA LYS A 236 -15.54 4.88 4.54
C LYS A 236 -15.92 4.89 6.01
N THR A 237 -15.19 5.66 6.79
CA THR A 237 -15.44 5.80 8.22
C THR A 237 -16.87 6.20 8.50
N LEU A 238 -17.60 5.35 9.27
CA LEU A 238 -18.95 5.60 9.76
C LEU A 238 -19.97 5.97 8.67
N SER A 239 -19.85 5.31 7.52
CA SER A 239 -20.77 5.44 6.40
C SER A 239 -21.63 4.18 6.29
N ASP A 240 -22.90 4.33 5.92
CA ASP A 240 -23.79 3.23 5.58
C ASP A 240 -23.52 2.62 4.20
N GLU A 241 -22.63 3.27 3.42
CA GLU A 241 -22.22 2.75 2.13
C GLU A 241 -21.36 1.50 2.29
N ARG A 242 -21.67 0.48 1.49
CA ARG A 242 -20.87 -0.74 1.48
C ARG A 242 -19.44 -0.43 1.02
N GLY A 243 -18.46 -1.11 1.62
CA GLY A 243 -17.06 -1.05 1.22
C GLY A 243 -16.66 -2.15 0.23
N THR A 244 -15.36 -2.37 0.12
CA THR A 244 -14.75 -3.41 -0.71
C THR A 244 -14.19 -4.51 0.20
N TRP A 245 -14.46 -5.78 -0.12
CA TRP A 245 -13.78 -6.91 0.48
C TRP A 245 -12.55 -7.31 -0.34
N ILE A 246 -11.44 -7.51 0.34
CA ILE A 246 -10.19 -8.02 -0.24
C ILE A 246 -9.94 -9.38 0.40
N MET A 247 -9.91 -10.44 -0.42
CA MET A 247 -9.97 -11.81 0.06
C MET A 247 -9.24 -12.77 -0.90
N PRO A 248 -9.06 -14.07 -0.52
CA PRO A 248 -8.50 -15.07 -1.41
C PRO A 248 -9.28 -15.19 -2.73
N LYS A 249 -8.56 -15.32 -3.84
CA LYS A 249 -9.13 -15.42 -5.21
C LYS A 249 -10.16 -16.55 -5.39
N ASP A 250 -10.01 -17.65 -4.66
CA ASP A 250 -10.89 -18.82 -4.69
C ASP A 250 -12.24 -18.59 -4.00
N GLN A 251 -12.33 -17.57 -3.16
CA GLN A 251 -13.58 -17.17 -2.49
C GLN A 251 -14.42 -16.19 -3.33
N ILE A 252 -13.87 -15.63 -4.40
CA ILE A 252 -14.58 -14.75 -5.33
C ILE A 252 -15.34 -15.59 -6.36
N LEU A 253 -16.68 -15.53 -6.34
CA LEU A 253 -17.53 -16.35 -7.16
C LEU A 253 -17.52 -15.95 -8.64
N GLU A 254 -17.56 -14.66 -8.94
CA GLU A 254 -17.60 -14.13 -10.31
C GLU A 254 -16.34 -13.31 -10.61
N LYS A 255 -15.43 -13.90 -11.39
CA LYS A 255 -14.20 -13.21 -11.82
C LYS A 255 -14.48 -12.37 -13.05
N LYS A 256 -14.06 -11.11 -13.01
CA LYS A 256 -14.08 -10.23 -14.18
C LYS A 256 -12.78 -10.38 -14.96
N ALA A 257 -12.86 -10.26 -16.29
CA ALA A 257 -11.67 -10.22 -17.13
C ALA A 257 -10.76 -9.03 -16.78
N VAL A 258 -11.38 -7.86 -16.55
CA VAL A 258 -10.71 -6.64 -16.13
C VAL A 258 -11.49 -6.09 -14.95
N THR A 259 -10.77 -5.79 -13.87
CA THR A 259 -11.29 -5.28 -12.61
C THR A 259 -10.99 -3.80 -12.46
N GLY A 260 -9.84 -3.36 -13.00
CA GLY A 260 -9.44 -1.95 -12.91
C GLY A 260 -8.46 -1.51 -14.00
N VAL A 261 -8.37 -0.19 -14.14
CA VAL A 261 -7.40 0.53 -14.99
C VAL A 261 -6.66 1.53 -14.11
N ALA A 262 -5.34 1.42 -14.03
CA ALA A 262 -4.50 2.31 -13.25
C ALA A 262 -3.56 3.12 -14.15
N LEU A 263 -3.24 4.34 -13.73
CA LEU A 263 -2.31 5.25 -14.38
C LEU A 263 -1.27 5.71 -13.36
N ASP A 264 -0.02 5.39 -13.61
CA ASP A 264 1.12 5.90 -12.84
C ASP A 264 1.85 6.98 -13.65
N ASN A 265 1.77 8.20 -13.16
CA ASN A 265 2.41 9.38 -13.72
C ASN A 265 3.79 9.68 -13.10
N ASP A 266 4.15 9.01 -12.01
CA ASP A 266 5.34 9.29 -11.21
C ASP A 266 6.44 8.27 -11.53
N MET A 267 6.67 8.10 -12.83
CA MET A 267 7.66 7.17 -13.37
C MET A 267 8.67 7.84 -14.32
N GLU A 268 9.86 7.29 -14.38
CA GLU A 268 10.89 7.59 -15.37
C GLU A 268 11.03 6.40 -16.29
N TYR A 269 11.03 6.63 -17.61
CA TYR A 269 11.32 5.60 -18.61
C TYR A 269 12.78 5.72 -19.06
N VAL A 270 13.54 4.68 -18.82
CA VAL A 270 14.99 4.63 -19.07
C VAL A 270 15.27 3.69 -20.22
N THR A 271 16.09 4.14 -21.17
CA THR A 271 16.62 3.32 -22.26
C THR A 271 18.13 3.42 -22.28
N LEU A 272 18.79 2.28 -22.35
CA LEU A 272 20.23 2.15 -22.52
C LEU A 272 20.51 1.35 -23.78
N SER A 273 21.44 1.82 -24.63
CA SER A 273 21.87 1.14 -25.82
C SER A 273 23.38 0.99 -25.84
N TYR A 274 23.86 -0.15 -26.30
CA TYR A 274 25.28 -0.45 -26.43
C TYR A 274 25.53 -1.21 -27.74
N PRO A 275 26.55 -0.83 -28.56
CA PRO A 275 26.76 -1.39 -29.94
C PRO A 275 27.25 -2.84 -29.95
N MET A 276 27.38 -3.50 -28.83
CA MET A 276 27.77 -4.91 -28.71
C MET A 276 26.83 -5.64 -27.74
N ASN A 277 26.67 -6.95 -27.96
CA ASN A 277 25.99 -7.80 -26.98
C ASN A 277 26.98 -8.18 -25.88
N ASP A 278 26.98 -7.42 -24.77
CA ASP A 278 27.89 -7.62 -23.65
C ASP A 278 27.09 -7.91 -22.37
N THR A 279 27.10 -9.16 -21.94
CA THR A 279 26.42 -9.60 -20.70
C THR A 279 27.07 -9.05 -19.42
N LYS A 280 28.38 -8.63 -19.50
CA LYS A 280 29.07 -8.00 -18.36
C LYS A 280 28.50 -6.61 -18.07
N LEU A 281 28.14 -5.87 -19.13
CA LEU A 281 27.48 -4.57 -18.99
C LEU A 281 26.14 -4.74 -18.26
N LEU A 282 25.35 -5.74 -18.63
CA LEU A 282 24.07 -6.01 -17.94
C LEU A 282 24.30 -6.34 -16.47
N ASN A 283 25.24 -7.24 -16.18
CA ASN A 283 25.55 -7.59 -14.80
C ASN A 283 25.94 -6.35 -13.99
N GLN A 284 26.84 -5.52 -14.53
CA GLN A 284 27.25 -4.30 -13.85
C GLN A 284 26.08 -3.31 -13.68
N LEU A 285 25.21 -3.15 -14.67
CA LEU A 285 24.02 -2.30 -14.55
C LEU A 285 23.11 -2.74 -13.38
N PHE A 286 22.81 -4.05 -13.28
CA PHE A 286 21.95 -4.56 -12.22
C PHE A 286 22.62 -4.53 -10.85
N ASP A 287 23.92 -4.79 -10.75
CA ASP A 287 24.71 -4.62 -9.52
C ASP A 287 24.69 -3.17 -9.02
N GLU A 288 24.83 -2.20 -9.92
CA GLU A 288 24.77 -0.77 -9.60
C GLU A 288 23.35 -0.33 -9.15
N LEU A 289 22.31 -0.85 -9.81
CA LEU A 289 20.91 -0.59 -9.43
C LEU A 289 20.61 -1.12 -8.01
N GLU A 290 21.11 -2.32 -7.68
CA GLU A 290 20.99 -2.89 -6.34
C GLU A 290 21.72 -2.05 -5.29
N GLN A 291 22.98 -1.62 -5.58
CA GLN A 291 23.77 -0.80 -4.66
C GLN A 291 23.15 0.58 -4.37
N GLU A 292 22.50 1.18 -5.37
CA GLU A 292 21.81 2.46 -5.21
C GLU A 292 20.35 2.30 -4.71
N GLU A 293 19.91 1.05 -4.42
CA GLU A 293 18.55 0.71 -3.99
C GLU A 293 17.44 1.18 -4.96
N VAL A 294 17.72 1.19 -6.27
CA VAL A 294 16.78 1.57 -7.32
C VAL A 294 15.92 0.38 -7.71
N ASN A 295 14.62 0.49 -7.49
CA ASN A 295 13.65 -0.52 -7.94
C ASN A 295 13.22 -0.22 -9.37
N ILE A 296 13.31 -1.23 -10.23
CA ILE A 296 12.92 -1.13 -11.65
C ILE A 296 11.76 -2.06 -11.97
N ASP A 297 10.97 -1.66 -12.98
CA ASP A 297 9.82 -2.42 -13.48
C ASP A 297 9.79 -2.38 -15.01
N MET A 298 8.89 -3.15 -15.65
CA MET A 298 8.72 -3.21 -17.11
C MET A 298 10.02 -3.41 -17.88
N ILE A 299 10.89 -4.32 -17.44
CA ILE A 299 12.17 -4.56 -18.09
C ILE A 299 11.96 -5.18 -19.47
N SER A 300 12.58 -4.59 -20.50
CA SER A 300 12.62 -5.12 -21.85
C SER A 300 14.06 -5.09 -22.38
N GLN A 301 14.49 -6.20 -22.95
CA GLN A 301 15.80 -6.34 -23.57
C GLN A 301 15.67 -6.75 -25.04
N ILE A 302 16.35 -6.05 -25.91
CA ILE A 302 16.46 -6.37 -27.34
C ILE A 302 17.92 -6.55 -27.67
N VAL A 303 18.24 -7.68 -28.29
CA VAL A 303 19.58 -7.98 -28.84
C VAL A 303 19.43 -8.20 -30.33
N ASN A 304 20.09 -7.40 -31.12
CA ASN A 304 20.10 -7.48 -32.57
C ASN A 304 21.51 -7.24 -33.13
N LEU A 305 21.59 -7.08 -34.45
CA LEU A 305 22.88 -6.84 -35.14
C LEU A 305 23.52 -5.49 -34.74
N ASP A 306 22.74 -4.52 -34.31
CA ASP A 306 23.16 -3.19 -33.89
C ASP A 306 23.63 -3.14 -32.43
N GLY A 307 23.48 -4.28 -31.70
CA GLY A 307 23.94 -4.41 -30.33
C GLY A 307 22.81 -4.76 -29.33
N LEU A 308 23.00 -4.28 -28.11
CA LEU A 308 22.10 -4.46 -26.97
C LEU A 308 21.32 -3.17 -26.73
N GLN A 309 20.01 -3.30 -26.57
CA GLN A 309 19.16 -2.27 -26.01
C GLN A 309 18.39 -2.83 -24.81
N ILE A 310 18.42 -2.11 -23.70
CA ILE A 310 17.60 -2.40 -22.52
C ILE A 310 16.76 -1.17 -22.18
N SER A 311 15.50 -1.39 -21.85
CA SER A 311 14.61 -0.36 -21.34
C SER A 311 13.88 -0.86 -20.11
N PHE A 312 13.61 0.03 -19.18
CA PHE A 312 12.87 -0.23 -17.96
C PHE A 312 12.20 1.04 -17.44
N THR A 313 11.26 0.86 -16.54
CA THR A 313 10.65 1.95 -15.79
C THR A 313 11.13 1.92 -14.34
N MET A 314 11.19 3.09 -13.71
CA MET A 314 11.51 3.27 -12.30
C MET A 314 10.73 4.46 -11.75
N LYS A 315 10.77 4.71 -10.45
CA LYS A 315 10.19 5.93 -9.87
C LYS A 315 10.99 7.16 -10.27
N ASP A 316 10.31 8.28 -10.51
CA ASP A 316 10.92 9.57 -10.84
C ASP A 316 11.81 10.10 -9.71
N THR A 317 11.52 9.72 -8.45
CA THR A 317 12.34 10.04 -7.26
C THR A 317 13.76 9.50 -7.34
N ASP A 318 14.01 8.45 -8.14
CA ASP A 318 15.30 7.76 -8.24
C ASP A 318 16.17 8.30 -9.40
N LYS A 319 15.77 9.41 -10.01
CA LYS A 319 16.44 10.02 -11.15
C LYS A 319 17.92 10.36 -10.90
N LEU A 320 18.23 10.89 -9.72
CA LEU A 320 19.62 11.22 -9.36
C LEU A 320 20.50 9.98 -9.21
N GLN A 321 19.92 8.88 -8.71
CA GLN A 321 20.61 7.60 -8.59
C GLN A 321 20.97 7.05 -9.97
N ILE A 322 20.01 7.02 -10.91
CA ILE A 322 20.26 6.50 -12.25
C ILE A 322 21.28 7.34 -13.02
N GLU A 323 21.30 8.66 -12.84
CA GLU A 323 22.33 9.51 -13.42
C GLU A 323 23.74 9.16 -12.90
N ARG A 324 23.89 8.89 -11.59
CA ARG A 324 25.15 8.43 -11.01
C ARG A 324 25.60 7.07 -11.57
N ILE A 325 24.66 6.13 -11.70
CA ILE A 325 24.91 4.81 -12.29
C ILE A 325 25.44 4.95 -13.71
N PHE A 326 24.78 5.74 -14.56
CA PHE A 326 25.20 5.92 -15.93
C PHE A 326 26.56 6.62 -16.06
N ASN A 327 26.88 7.56 -15.20
CA ASN A 327 28.20 8.18 -15.15
C ASN A 327 29.32 7.16 -14.84
N ARG A 328 29.04 6.20 -13.91
CA ARG A 328 29.98 5.10 -13.60
C ARG A 328 30.11 4.12 -14.76
N LEU A 329 28.99 3.70 -15.34
CA LEU A 329 28.96 2.79 -16.48
C LEU A 329 29.70 3.38 -17.71
N SER A 330 29.50 4.65 -18.01
CA SER A 330 30.15 5.33 -19.14
C SER A 330 31.68 5.35 -19.03
N THR A 331 32.23 5.27 -17.82
CA THR A 331 33.67 5.16 -17.61
C THR A 331 34.23 3.82 -18.12
N ASN A 332 33.50 2.73 -17.88
CA ASN A 332 33.92 1.39 -18.31
C ASN A 332 33.45 1.04 -19.72
N TYR A 333 32.37 1.66 -20.18
CA TYR A 333 31.73 1.43 -21.48
C TYR A 333 31.52 2.76 -22.24
N PRO A 334 32.55 3.36 -22.82
CA PRO A 334 32.46 4.70 -23.44
C PRO A 334 31.47 4.80 -24.61
N ALA A 335 31.11 3.67 -25.23
CA ALA A 335 30.15 3.61 -26.34
C ALA A 335 28.69 3.47 -25.87
N ILE A 336 28.42 3.51 -24.54
CA ILE A 336 27.07 3.44 -24.02
C ILE A 336 26.33 4.72 -24.34
N SER A 337 25.09 4.59 -24.77
CA SER A 337 24.14 5.70 -24.85
C SER A 337 22.92 5.42 -23.97
N HIS A 338 22.41 6.44 -23.29
CA HIS A 338 21.27 6.32 -22.45
C HIS A 338 20.36 7.52 -22.58
N GLN A 339 19.09 7.31 -22.30
CA GLN A 339 18.06 8.34 -22.20
C GLN A 339 17.15 8.05 -21.02
N SER A 340 16.77 9.07 -20.30
CA SER A 340 15.78 9.03 -19.24
C SER A 340 14.68 10.05 -19.55
N ARG A 341 13.43 9.66 -19.47
CA ARG A 341 12.28 10.49 -19.83
C ARG A 341 11.15 10.40 -18.82
N SER A 342 10.76 11.55 -18.26
CA SER A 342 9.60 11.73 -17.37
C SER A 342 8.31 12.13 -18.10
N THR A 343 8.34 12.17 -19.45
CA THR A 343 7.18 12.53 -20.28
C THR A 343 6.23 11.35 -20.53
N TYR A 344 6.57 10.18 -20.03
CA TYR A 344 5.78 8.97 -20.14
C TYR A 344 5.05 8.63 -18.86
N ALA A 345 3.99 7.83 -18.99
CA ALA A 345 3.20 7.26 -17.92
C ALA A 345 3.03 5.75 -18.13
N LYS A 346 2.84 5.01 -17.05
CA LYS A 346 2.50 3.59 -17.08
C LYS A 346 0.99 3.44 -16.95
N LEU A 347 0.36 2.95 -18.01
CA LEU A 347 -1.05 2.59 -18.06
C LEU A 347 -1.19 1.10 -17.87
N SER A 348 -1.95 0.65 -16.87
CA SER A 348 -2.12 -0.78 -16.58
C SER A 348 -3.58 -1.17 -16.56
N VAL A 349 -3.91 -2.27 -17.21
CA VAL A 349 -5.21 -2.93 -17.14
C VAL A 349 -5.06 -4.16 -16.25
N ILE A 350 -5.88 -4.27 -15.22
CA ILE A 350 -5.72 -5.24 -14.14
C ILE A 350 -6.97 -6.11 -14.04
N GLY A 351 -6.79 -7.42 -13.85
CA GLY A 351 -7.91 -8.35 -13.61
C GLY A 351 -7.46 -9.79 -13.50
N SER A 352 -7.91 -10.46 -12.47
CA SER A 352 -7.56 -11.87 -12.20
C SER A 352 -8.16 -12.87 -13.19
N GLY A 353 -9.16 -12.46 -13.98
CA GLY A 353 -9.78 -13.27 -15.03
C GLY A 353 -9.05 -13.23 -16.37
N MET A 354 -8.04 -12.36 -16.56
CA MET A 354 -7.34 -12.23 -17.86
C MET A 354 -6.65 -13.52 -18.32
N ARG A 355 -6.18 -14.34 -17.39
CA ARG A 355 -5.54 -15.62 -17.68
C ARG A 355 -6.51 -16.59 -18.38
N ASP A 356 -7.77 -16.60 -17.94
CA ASP A 356 -8.79 -17.56 -18.38
C ASP A 356 -9.68 -17.02 -19.51
N MET A 357 -9.60 -15.70 -19.78
CA MET A 357 -10.44 -15.02 -20.76
C MET A 357 -9.59 -14.42 -21.89
N SER A 358 -9.73 -14.96 -23.10
CA SER A 358 -9.03 -14.45 -24.28
C SER A 358 -9.57 -13.10 -24.74
N GLY A 359 -8.71 -12.29 -25.39
CA GLY A 359 -9.12 -11.09 -26.10
C GLY A 359 -9.00 -9.79 -25.30
N VAL A 360 -8.57 -9.80 -24.04
CA VAL A 360 -8.35 -8.57 -23.26
C VAL A 360 -7.29 -7.70 -23.93
N ALA A 361 -6.10 -8.25 -24.23
CA ALA A 361 -5.06 -7.52 -24.95
C ALA A 361 -5.56 -6.92 -26.27
N SER A 362 -6.30 -7.70 -27.07
CA SER A 362 -6.87 -7.22 -28.35
C SER A 362 -7.80 -6.02 -28.17
N LYS A 363 -8.64 -6.03 -27.13
CA LYS A 363 -9.53 -4.89 -26.81
C LYS A 363 -8.73 -3.65 -26.43
N VAL A 364 -7.68 -3.80 -25.60
CA VAL A 364 -6.82 -2.69 -25.19
C VAL A 364 -6.11 -2.12 -26.42
N PHE A 365 -5.43 -2.94 -27.23
CA PHE A 365 -4.76 -2.49 -28.45
C PHE A 365 -5.70 -1.75 -29.39
N LYS A 366 -6.90 -2.31 -29.65
CA LYS A 366 -7.91 -1.65 -30.49
C LYS A 366 -8.35 -0.31 -29.93
N SER A 367 -8.53 -0.22 -28.61
CA SER A 367 -8.91 1.03 -27.95
C SER A 367 -7.82 2.10 -28.09
N LEU A 368 -6.56 1.76 -27.82
CA LEU A 368 -5.45 2.70 -27.93
C LEU A 368 -5.27 3.18 -29.39
N ILE A 369 -5.30 2.26 -30.35
CA ILE A 369 -5.18 2.57 -31.80
C ILE A 369 -6.35 3.46 -32.27
N HIS A 370 -7.59 3.11 -31.89
CA HIS A 370 -8.78 3.90 -32.28
C HIS A 370 -8.75 5.34 -31.75
N ASN A 371 -8.16 5.53 -30.57
CA ASN A 371 -8.02 6.87 -29.95
C ASN A 371 -6.68 7.54 -30.28
N GLU A 372 -5.93 7.00 -31.26
CA GLU A 372 -4.64 7.55 -31.71
C GLU A 372 -3.62 7.73 -30.59
N ILE A 373 -3.63 6.83 -29.58
CA ILE A 373 -2.72 6.85 -28.43
C ILE A 373 -1.48 5.99 -28.72
N PRO A 374 -0.30 6.59 -28.93
CA PRO A 374 0.93 5.84 -29.10
C PRO A 374 1.31 5.10 -27.83
N PHE A 375 1.92 3.92 -27.99
CA PHE A 375 2.54 3.18 -26.89
C PHE A 375 3.92 2.67 -27.29
N TYR A 376 4.83 2.64 -26.35
CA TYR A 376 6.28 2.43 -26.60
C TYR A 376 6.78 1.10 -26.08
N GLN A 377 6.16 0.60 -25.00
CA GLN A 377 6.48 -0.70 -24.43
C GLN A 377 5.20 -1.34 -23.88
N VAL A 378 5.15 -2.67 -23.96
CA VAL A 378 4.04 -3.48 -23.40
C VAL A 378 4.66 -4.61 -22.62
N THR A 379 4.17 -4.83 -21.41
CA THR A 379 4.49 -6.00 -20.59
C THR A 379 3.22 -6.65 -20.10
N THR A 380 3.28 -7.96 -19.90
CA THR A 380 2.14 -8.74 -19.43
C THR A 380 2.52 -9.60 -18.25
N SER A 381 1.63 -9.71 -17.29
CA SER A 381 1.67 -10.67 -16.19
C SER A 381 0.42 -11.57 -16.22
N GLU A 382 0.24 -12.40 -15.20
CA GLU A 382 -0.98 -13.23 -15.09
C GLU A 382 -2.23 -12.39 -14.83
N ILE A 383 -2.09 -11.19 -14.26
CA ILE A 383 -3.19 -10.35 -13.78
C ILE A 383 -3.14 -8.91 -14.31
N SER A 384 -2.14 -8.54 -15.09
CA SER A 384 -2.03 -7.19 -15.63
C SER A 384 -1.41 -7.14 -17.03
N ILE A 385 -1.79 -6.12 -17.79
CA ILE A 385 -1.16 -5.72 -19.04
C ILE A 385 -0.83 -4.24 -18.90
N SER A 386 0.46 -3.91 -18.94
CA SER A 386 0.96 -2.55 -18.73
C SER A 386 1.58 -1.99 -20.00
N TYR A 387 1.31 -0.72 -20.25
CA TYR A 387 1.77 0.03 -21.42
C TYR A 387 2.54 1.26 -20.97
N VAL A 388 3.62 1.59 -21.65
CA VAL A 388 4.26 2.91 -21.57
C VAL A 388 3.66 3.79 -22.66
N ILE A 389 3.01 4.87 -22.27
CA ILE A 389 2.35 5.84 -23.17
C ILE A 389 2.84 7.26 -22.86
N ASP A 390 2.54 8.21 -23.72
CA ASP A 390 2.78 9.64 -23.42
C ASP A 390 1.88 10.07 -22.26
N LYS A 391 2.48 10.76 -21.28
CA LYS A 391 1.78 11.23 -20.07
C LYS A 391 0.56 12.10 -20.37
N GLU A 392 0.64 12.92 -21.43
CA GLU A 392 -0.47 13.78 -21.88
C GLU A 392 -1.71 12.99 -22.34
N ASN A 393 -1.53 11.75 -22.79
CA ASN A 393 -2.60 10.86 -23.22
C ASN A 393 -3.18 10.00 -22.08
N GLY A 394 -2.59 10.06 -20.89
CA GLY A 394 -2.89 9.15 -19.78
C GLY A 394 -4.36 9.12 -19.37
N GLU A 395 -4.93 10.27 -19.07
CA GLU A 395 -6.33 10.36 -18.64
C GLU A 395 -7.30 9.92 -19.74
N HIS A 396 -7.03 10.31 -20.99
CA HIS A 396 -7.85 9.90 -22.14
C HIS A 396 -7.79 8.37 -22.35
N ALA A 397 -6.62 7.77 -22.19
CA ALA A 397 -6.45 6.33 -22.28
C ALA A 397 -7.26 5.60 -21.17
N VAL A 398 -7.18 6.07 -19.93
CA VAL A 398 -7.96 5.53 -18.80
C VAL A 398 -9.46 5.60 -19.10
N GLN A 399 -9.98 6.77 -19.49
CA GLN A 399 -11.40 6.96 -19.78
C GLN A 399 -11.88 6.03 -20.91
N SER A 400 -11.07 5.90 -21.97
CA SER A 400 -11.39 5.04 -23.09
C SER A 400 -11.46 3.56 -22.70
N LEU A 401 -10.49 3.09 -21.89
CA LEU A 401 -10.47 1.72 -21.42
C LEU A 401 -11.57 1.41 -20.39
N CYS A 402 -11.88 2.37 -19.49
CA CYS A 402 -13.01 2.21 -18.57
C CYS A 402 -14.33 1.99 -19.31
N LYS A 403 -14.57 2.73 -20.40
CA LYS A 403 -15.75 2.52 -21.27
C LYS A 403 -15.75 1.15 -21.94
N VAL A 404 -14.60 0.70 -22.48
CA VAL A 404 -14.44 -0.59 -23.15
C VAL A 404 -14.73 -1.77 -22.23
N PHE A 405 -14.31 -1.66 -20.96
CA PHE A 405 -14.44 -2.74 -19.96
C PHE A 405 -15.62 -2.54 -18.99
N ASN A 406 -16.36 -1.43 -19.12
CA ASN A 406 -17.51 -1.09 -18.27
C ASN A 406 -17.16 -1.04 -16.78
N ILE A 407 -16.08 -0.30 -16.49
CA ILE A 407 -15.48 -0.08 -15.16
C ILE A 407 -16.06 1.20 -14.54
#